data_0ae146d3222867d05e4eb756d7a50b2e
#
_entry.id   0ae146d3222867d05e4eb756d7a50b2e
#
_cell.length_a   1.000
_cell.length_b   1.000
_cell.length_c   1.000
_cell.angle_alpha   90.00
_cell.angle_beta   90.00
_cell.angle_gamma   90.00
#
_symmetry.space_group_name_H-M   'P 1'
#
loop_
_entity.id
_entity.type
_entity.pdbx_description
1 polymer ?
#
loop_
_entity_poly.entity_id
_entity_poly.type
_entity_poly.pdbx_seq_one_letter_code
_entity_poly.pdbx_strand_id
1 'polypeptide(L)'
;MKLISWNVNGLRACVTKGFKERFQELDADIFCIQESKLQEGQIDLDLPGYYQYWNYAVKKGYSGTAIFTKQEPLSVRYGINIEEHDQEGRVITLEYPEYFMVTVYTPNSQNELARLPYRMQWEDDFLAYLKGLEKEKPVIFCGDLNVAHKEIDLKNPKTNRKNAGFTDEEREKFSKVLESGFIDTFRYFYPDQEGIYSWWSYRFKAREKNAGWRIDYFCVSESLKDKLEDAKIHTEIFGSDHCPVELDICL
;
A
#
# COMPACT_ATOMS: atom_id res chain seq x y z
N MET A 1 -12.95 5.71 12.08
CA MET A 1 -12.58 4.39 11.49
C MET A 1 -11.08 4.26 11.48
N LYS A 2 -10.58 3.07 11.78
CA LYS A 2 -9.16 2.74 11.69
C LYS A 2 -8.89 1.87 10.46
N LEU A 3 -8.00 2.32 9.60
CA LEU A 3 -7.58 1.61 8.39
C LEU A 3 -6.10 1.24 8.52
N ILE A 4 -5.75 0.00 8.18
CA ILE A 4 -4.37 -0.49 8.22
C ILE A 4 -3.96 -1.00 6.84
N SER A 5 -2.72 -0.75 6.46
CA SER A 5 -2.09 -1.33 5.28
C SER A 5 -0.72 -1.91 5.64
N TRP A 6 -0.43 -3.13 5.21
CA TRP A 6 0.83 -3.81 5.50
C TRP A 6 1.29 -4.70 4.34
N ASN A 7 2.43 -4.39 3.76
CA ASN A 7 3.13 -5.34 2.90
C ASN A 7 3.75 -6.44 3.78
N VAL A 8 3.23 -7.65 3.67
CA VAL A 8 3.61 -8.79 4.53
C VAL A 8 4.78 -9.62 3.98
N ASN A 9 5.23 -9.32 2.76
CA ASN A 9 6.33 -10.01 2.08
C ASN A 9 6.25 -11.55 2.19
N GLY A 10 5.06 -12.08 1.89
CA GLY A 10 4.71 -13.49 2.05
C GLY A 10 3.96 -13.77 3.35
N LEU A 11 2.62 -13.89 3.24
CA LEU A 11 1.73 -13.99 4.40
C LEU A 11 2.02 -15.23 5.27
N ARG A 12 2.33 -16.39 4.69
CA ARG A 12 2.65 -17.59 5.49
C ARG A 12 3.83 -17.36 6.42
N ALA A 13 4.89 -16.72 5.92
CA ALA A 13 6.05 -16.39 6.75
C ALA A 13 5.72 -15.30 7.79
N CYS A 14 4.88 -14.33 7.46
CA CYS A 14 4.45 -13.29 8.38
C CYS A 14 3.57 -13.86 9.49
N VAL A 15 2.69 -14.84 9.19
CA VAL A 15 1.86 -15.52 10.18
C VAL A 15 2.72 -16.25 11.22
N THR A 16 3.80 -16.93 10.81
CA THR A 16 4.73 -17.58 11.76
C THR A 16 5.51 -16.59 12.63
N LYS A 17 5.47 -15.30 12.30
CA LYS A 17 6.13 -14.21 13.02
C LYS A 17 5.15 -13.30 13.78
N GLY A 18 3.91 -13.76 14.00
CA GLY A 18 2.95 -13.06 14.84
C GLY A 18 1.95 -12.15 14.08
N PHE A 19 1.68 -12.40 12.80
CA PHE A 19 0.70 -11.61 12.04
C PHE A 19 -0.68 -11.59 12.71
N LYS A 20 -1.19 -12.75 13.17
CA LYS A 20 -2.53 -12.84 13.76
C LYS A 20 -2.66 -12.01 15.04
N GLU A 21 -1.64 -12.05 15.89
CA GLU A 21 -1.57 -11.28 17.12
C GLU A 21 -1.57 -9.78 16.82
N ARG A 22 -0.77 -9.34 15.85
CA ARG A 22 -0.72 -7.93 15.43
C ARG A 22 -2.02 -7.48 14.78
N PHE A 23 -2.63 -8.34 13.96
CA PHE A 23 -3.93 -8.07 13.35
C PHE A 23 -5.01 -7.83 14.43
N GLN A 24 -5.04 -8.67 15.46
CA GLN A 24 -5.98 -8.53 16.58
C GLN A 24 -5.69 -7.27 17.43
N GLU A 25 -4.43 -7.00 17.74
CA GLU A 25 -4.02 -5.82 18.51
C GLU A 25 -4.36 -4.50 17.81
N LEU A 26 -4.18 -4.45 16.50
CA LEU A 26 -4.49 -3.26 15.69
C LEU A 26 -6.01 -3.05 15.56
N ASP A 27 -6.80 -4.11 15.56
CA ASP A 27 -8.28 -4.09 15.54
C ASP A 27 -8.86 -3.11 14.52
N ALA A 28 -8.36 -3.15 13.29
CA ALA A 28 -8.76 -2.24 12.23
C ALA A 28 -10.18 -2.52 11.74
N ASP A 29 -10.88 -1.47 11.27
CA ASP A 29 -12.14 -1.63 10.55
C ASP A 29 -11.92 -2.21 9.15
N ILE A 30 -10.82 -1.80 8.49
CA ILE A 30 -10.33 -2.35 7.22
C ILE A 30 -8.83 -2.58 7.33
N PHE A 31 -8.39 -3.79 7.00
CA PHE A 31 -6.99 -4.20 7.00
C PHE A 31 -6.59 -4.69 5.61
N CYS A 32 -5.67 -4.01 4.96
CA CYS A 32 -5.17 -4.33 3.62
C CYS A 32 -3.78 -4.96 3.71
N ILE A 33 -3.52 -5.99 2.91
CA ILE A 33 -2.18 -6.56 2.79
C ILE A 33 -1.72 -6.58 1.32
N GLN A 34 -0.41 -6.45 1.14
CA GLN A 34 0.27 -6.58 -0.15
C GLN A 34 1.34 -7.67 -0.04
N GLU A 35 1.74 -8.20 -1.17
CA GLU A 35 2.67 -9.33 -1.28
C GLU A 35 2.26 -10.56 -0.45
N SER A 36 1.01 -10.99 -0.58
CA SER A 36 0.56 -12.23 0.07
C SER A 36 1.34 -13.45 -0.40
N LYS A 37 1.79 -13.46 -1.67
CA LYS A 37 2.54 -14.54 -2.34
C LYS A 37 1.83 -15.89 -2.27
N LEU A 38 0.50 -15.84 -2.28
CA LEU A 38 -0.37 -17.01 -2.15
C LEU A 38 -1.12 -17.33 -3.44
N GLN A 39 -1.62 -18.55 -3.48
CA GLN A 39 -2.67 -19.00 -4.37
C GLN A 39 -3.87 -19.43 -3.51
N GLU A 40 -5.04 -19.52 -4.13
CA GLU A 40 -6.26 -19.98 -3.47
C GLU A 40 -6.04 -21.32 -2.73
N GLY A 41 -6.55 -21.41 -1.50
CA GLY A 41 -6.45 -22.60 -0.67
C GLY A 41 -5.09 -22.86 0.00
N GLN A 42 -4.09 -21.97 -0.17
CA GLN A 42 -2.77 -22.17 0.45
C GLN A 42 -2.67 -21.73 1.90
N ILE A 43 -3.66 -21.02 2.41
CA ILE A 43 -3.77 -20.65 3.82
C ILE A 43 -5.24 -20.72 4.25
N ASP A 44 -5.46 -21.18 5.46
CA ASP A 44 -6.74 -21.03 6.17
C ASP A 44 -6.51 -19.98 7.26
N LEU A 45 -6.94 -18.77 6.98
CA LEU A 45 -6.77 -17.62 7.88
C LEU A 45 -8.11 -17.32 8.55
N ASP A 46 -8.29 -17.87 9.76
CA ASP A 46 -9.45 -17.59 10.59
C ASP A 46 -9.33 -16.19 11.21
N LEU A 47 -10.20 -15.28 10.75
CA LEU A 47 -10.32 -13.89 11.22
C LEU A 47 -11.80 -13.61 11.51
N PRO A 48 -12.30 -14.04 12.69
CA PRO A 48 -13.71 -13.91 13.02
C PRO A 48 -14.15 -12.43 13.01
N GLY A 49 -15.29 -12.16 12.40
CA GLY A 49 -15.86 -10.81 12.26
C GLY A 49 -15.35 -10.04 11.05
N TYR A 50 -14.55 -10.66 10.19
CA TYR A 50 -14.07 -10.03 8.97
C TYR A 50 -14.49 -10.76 7.71
N TYR A 51 -15.00 -10.03 6.73
CA TYR A 51 -15.08 -10.44 5.33
C TYR A 51 -13.69 -10.40 4.72
N GLN A 52 -13.37 -11.37 3.85
CA GLN A 52 -12.04 -11.52 3.24
C GLN A 52 -12.14 -11.48 1.72
N TYR A 53 -11.34 -10.64 1.08
CA TYR A 53 -11.26 -10.49 -0.37
C TYR A 53 -9.80 -10.65 -0.81
N TRP A 54 -9.55 -11.60 -1.72
CA TRP A 54 -8.22 -11.99 -2.14
C TRP A 54 -8.04 -11.82 -3.65
N ASN A 55 -6.92 -11.25 -4.06
CA ASN A 55 -6.51 -11.17 -5.46
C ASN A 55 -5.12 -11.82 -5.61
N TYR A 56 -5.08 -12.93 -6.34
CA TYR A 56 -3.88 -13.74 -6.53
C TYR A 56 -3.23 -13.43 -7.87
N ALA A 57 -1.89 -13.43 -7.91
CA ALA A 57 -1.16 -13.41 -9.18
C ALA A 57 -1.30 -14.76 -9.92
N VAL A 58 -1.31 -14.72 -11.23
CA VAL A 58 -1.21 -15.94 -12.05
C VAL A 58 0.09 -16.68 -11.76
N LYS A 59 1.18 -15.95 -11.61
CA LYS A 59 2.48 -16.50 -11.22
C LYS A 59 2.47 -16.89 -9.74
N LYS A 60 2.71 -18.18 -9.46
CA LYS A 60 2.75 -18.74 -8.09
C LYS A 60 3.87 -18.12 -7.26
N GLY A 61 3.58 -17.85 -5.98
CA GLY A 61 4.57 -17.32 -5.01
C GLY A 61 5.02 -15.88 -5.28
N TYR A 62 4.20 -15.10 -5.98
CA TYR A 62 4.51 -13.75 -6.43
C TYR A 62 3.35 -12.79 -6.17
N SER A 63 3.64 -11.54 -5.79
CA SER A 63 2.65 -10.46 -5.63
C SER A 63 1.42 -10.88 -4.79
N GLY A 64 0.22 -10.49 -5.20
CA GLY A 64 -1.04 -10.80 -4.52
C GLY A 64 -1.38 -9.81 -3.42
N THR A 65 -2.67 -9.46 -3.33
CA THR A 65 -3.22 -8.54 -2.33
C THR A 65 -4.43 -9.16 -1.64
N ALA A 66 -4.76 -8.66 -0.45
CA ALA A 66 -6.04 -8.99 0.19
C ALA A 66 -6.56 -7.80 1.02
N ILE A 67 -7.87 -7.78 1.23
CA ILE A 67 -8.54 -6.86 2.14
C ILE A 67 -9.38 -7.68 3.12
N PHE A 68 -9.26 -7.35 4.40
CA PHE A 68 -10.09 -7.85 5.50
C PHE A 68 -10.89 -6.69 6.04
N THR A 69 -12.21 -6.81 6.11
CA THR A 69 -13.09 -5.71 6.51
C THR A 69 -14.23 -6.18 7.42
N LYS A 70 -14.54 -5.39 8.46
CA LYS A 70 -15.67 -5.68 9.37
C LYS A 70 -17.03 -5.42 8.71
N GLN A 71 -17.08 -4.52 7.73
CA GLN A 71 -18.32 -4.18 7.02
C GLN A 71 -18.31 -4.79 5.63
N GLU A 72 -19.40 -5.47 5.24
CA GLU A 72 -19.56 -5.99 3.89
C GLU A 72 -19.67 -4.85 2.87
N PRO A 73 -18.84 -4.83 1.80
CA PRO A 73 -18.94 -3.82 0.76
C PRO A 73 -20.14 -4.05 -0.16
N LEU A 74 -20.57 -2.99 -0.85
CA LEU A 74 -21.62 -3.07 -1.88
C LEU A 74 -21.18 -3.86 -3.10
N SER A 75 -19.90 -3.70 -3.49
CA SER A 75 -19.29 -4.43 -4.59
C SER A 75 -17.78 -4.57 -4.40
N VAL A 76 -17.20 -5.54 -5.11
CA VAL A 76 -15.77 -5.82 -5.13
C VAL A 76 -15.28 -5.86 -6.57
N ARG A 77 -14.16 -5.18 -6.84
CA ARG A 77 -13.50 -5.22 -8.16
C ARG A 77 -12.06 -5.68 -7.98
N TYR A 78 -11.57 -6.55 -8.86
CA TYR A 78 -10.20 -7.06 -8.87
C TYR A 78 -9.48 -6.53 -10.10
N GLY A 79 -8.29 -5.93 -9.89
CA GLY A 79 -7.53 -5.29 -10.96
C GLY A 79 -8.05 -3.88 -11.32
N ILE A 80 -7.61 -3.37 -12.46
CA ILE A 80 -7.96 -2.05 -13.00
C ILE A 80 -8.64 -2.12 -14.37
N ASN A 81 -9.11 -3.31 -14.77
CA ASN A 81 -9.72 -3.63 -16.07
C ASN A 81 -8.75 -3.48 -17.27
N ILE A 82 -7.47 -3.76 -17.06
CA ILE A 82 -6.44 -3.83 -18.09
C ILE A 82 -5.76 -5.18 -17.95
N GLU A 83 -5.97 -6.07 -18.92
CA GLU A 83 -5.54 -7.49 -18.86
C GLU A 83 -4.05 -7.64 -18.54
N GLU A 84 -3.18 -6.82 -19.15
CA GLU A 84 -1.75 -6.84 -18.91
C GLU A 84 -1.40 -6.55 -17.43
N HIS A 85 -2.15 -5.66 -16.78
CA HIS A 85 -1.91 -5.26 -15.39
C HIS A 85 -2.55 -6.21 -14.37
N ASP A 86 -3.64 -6.87 -14.78
CA ASP A 86 -4.48 -7.64 -13.85
C ASP A 86 -3.97 -9.08 -13.63
N GLN A 87 -2.85 -9.47 -14.26
CA GLN A 87 -2.24 -10.81 -14.08
C GLN A 87 -1.48 -10.98 -12.76
N GLU A 88 -1.14 -9.88 -12.09
CA GLU A 88 -0.24 -9.92 -10.93
C GLU A 88 -0.95 -9.74 -9.59
N GLY A 89 -2.30 -9.68 -9.55
CA GLY A 89 -3.09 -9.61 -8.31
C GLY A 89 -2.78 -8.37 -7.46
N ARG A 90 -2.62 -7.19 -8.10
CA ARG A 90 -2.07 -5.98 -7.47
C ARG A 90 -3.10 -5.05 -6.88
N VAL A 91 -4.35 -5.11 -7.31
CA VAL A 91 -5.37 -4.13 -6.94
C VAL A 91 -6.68 -4.83 -6.55
N ILE A 92 -7.26 -4.41 -5.41
CA ILE A 92 -8.63 -4.72 -5.01
C ILE A 92 -9.32 -3.40 -4.69
N THR A 93 -10.53 -3.23 -5.20
CA THR A 93 -11.40 -2.09 -4.87
C THR A 93 -12.67 -2.59 -4.19
N LEU A 94 -12.93 -2.10 -2.99
CA LEU A 94 -14.21 -2.28 -2.29
C LEU A 94 -15.05 -1.01 -2.43
N GLU A 95 -16.31 -1.18 -2.79
CA GLU A 95 -17.27 -0.08 -2.84
C GLU A 95 -18.09 -0.02 -1.55
N TYR A 96 -18.11 1.15 -0.92
CA TYR A 96 -19.00 1.47 0.19
C TYR A 96 -20.01 2.55 -0.22
N PRO A 97 -21.07 2.82 0.56
CA PRO A 97 -22.05 3.83 0.19
C PRO A 97 -21.45 5.21 -0.12
N GLU A 98 -20.45 5.63 0.64
CA GLU A 98 -19.91 7.00 0.60
C GLU A 98 -18.51 7.10 -0.02
N TYR A 99 -17.79 5.98 -0.22
CA TYR A 99 -16.41 5.99 -0.72
C TYR A 99 -16.01 4.66 -1.38
N PHE A 100 -14.91 4.70 -2.12
CA PHE A 100 -14.17 3.50 -2.55
C PHE A 100 -12.94 3.31 -1.68
N MET A 101 -12.69 2.06 -1.27
CA MET A 101 -11.43 1.63 -0.63
C MET A 101 -10.62 0.80 -1.62
N VAL A 102 -9.40 1.24 -1.92
CA VAL A 102 -8.50 0.57 -2.86
C VAL A 102 -7.22 0.14 -2.16
N THR A 103 -6.87 -1.14 -2.22
CA THR A 103 -5.49 -1.57 -1.90
C THR A 103 -4.70 -1.75 -3.17
N VAL A 104 -3.42 -1.40 -3.14
CA VAL A 104 -2.54 -1.50 -4.30
C VAL A 104 -1.14 -1.99 -3.90
N TYR A 105 -0.56 -2.82 -4.74
CA TYR A 105 0.85 -3.17 -4.74
C TYR A 105 1.46 -2.75 -6.06
N THR A 106 2.07 -1.57 -6.08
CA THR A 106 2.67 -0.99 -7.29
C THR A 106 3.84 -1.85 -7.78
N PRO A 107 3.97 -2.10 -9.09
CA PRO A 107 5.13 -2.83 -9.62
C PRO A 107 6.45 -2.18 -9.24
N ASN A 108 7.41 -2.95 -8.77
CA ASN A 108 8.78 -2.49 -8.56
C ASN A 108 9.52 -2.38 -9.89
N SER A 109 10.32 -1.33 -10.07
CA SER A 109 11.13 -1.13 -11.30
C SER A 109 12.28 -2.13 -11.46
N GLN A 110 12.58 -2.92 -10.41
CA GLN A 110 13.62 -3.94 -10.34
C GLN A 110 15.06 -3.42 -10.47
N ASN A 111 16.01 -4.36 -10.33
CA ASN A 111 17.43 -4.03 -10.50
C ASN A 111 17.68 -3.48 -11.90
N GLU A 112 18.61 -2.52 -11.98
CA GLU A 112 18.97 -1.86 -13.25
C GLU A 112 17.76 -1.21 -13.96
N LEU A 113 16.65 -0.98 -13.22
CA LEU A 113 15.41 -0.38 -13.73
C LEU A 113 14.77 -1.16 -14.89
N ALA A 114 14.97 -2.49 -14.89
CA ALA A 114 14.51 -3.37 -15.98
C ALA A 114 13.00 -3.28 -16.29
N ARG A 115 12.18 -2.93 -15.28
CA ARG A 115 10.72 -2.74 -15.43
C ARG A 115 10.27 -1.27 -15.37
N LEU A 116 11.17 -0.31 -15.37
CA LEU A 116 10.79 1.11 -15.27
C LEU A 116 9.82 1.54 -16.39
N PRO A 117 10.02 1.21 -17.69
CA PRO A 117 9.06 1.57 -18.74
C PRO A 117 7.66 1.02 -18.50
N TYR A 118 7.55 -0.26 -18.09
CA TYR A 118 6.27 -0.88 -17.73
C TYR A 118 5.63 -0.17 -16.53
N ARG A 119 6.40 0.10 -15.49
CA ARG A 119 5.91 0.81 -14.31
C ARG A 119 5.38 2.19 -14.65
N MET A 120 6.04 2.94 -15.53
CA MET A 120 5.57 4.28 -15.94
C MET A 120 4.20 4.21 -16.60
N GLN A 121 3.96 3.22 -17.46
CA GLN A 121 2.64 3.01 -18.06
C GLN A 121 1.61 2.57 -17.01
N TRP A 122 1.99 1.64 -16.14
CA TRP A 122 1.13 1.15 -15.05
C TRP A 122 0.67 2.30 -14.13
N GLU A 123 1.56 3.23 -13.78
CA GLU A 123 1.24 4.40 -12.94
C GLU A 123 0.23 5.34 -13.61
N ASP A 124 0.35 5.57 -14.91
CA ASP A 124 -0.61 6.39 -15.65
C ASP A 124 -1.99 5.72 -15.71
N ASP A 125 -2.04 4.43 -15.96
CA ASP A 125 -3.26 3.65 -16.02
C ASP A 125 -3.93 3.51 -14.65
N PHE A 126 -3.14 3.34 -13.60
CA PHE A 126 -3.65 3.32 -12.22
C PHE A 126 -4.23 4.68 -11.80
N LEU A 127 -3.55 5.78 -12.11
CA LEU A 127 -4.08 7.12 -11.86
C LEU A 127 -5.40 7.36 -12.62
N ALA A 128 -5.46 6.95 -13.90
CA ALA A 128 -6.69 7.04 -14.68
C ALA A 128 -7.82 6.22 -14.06
N TYR A 129 -7.52 5.02 -13.53
CA TYR A 129 -8.48 4.19 -12.81
C TYR A 129 -9.00 4.89 -11.54
N LEU A 130 -8.12 5.42 -10.68
CA LEU A 130 -8.51 6.16 -9.47
C LEU A 130 -9.38 7.37 -9.81
N LYS A 131 -9.02 8.13 -10.84
CA LYS A 131 -9.82 9.30 -11.30
C LYS A 131 -11.16 8.89 -11.91
N GLY A 132 -11.24 7.67 -12.46
CA GLY A 132 -12.50 7.07 -12.89
C GLY A 132 -13.44 6.82 -11.72
N LEU A 133 -12.95 6.19 -10.65
CA LEU A 133 -13.69 5.94 -9.40
C LEU A 133 -14.14 7.27 -8.74
N GLU A 134 -13.23 8.24 -8.69
CA GLU A 134 -13.46 9.54 -8.04
C GLU A 134 -14.60 10.35 -8.65
N LYS A 135 -14.97 10.07 -9.92
CA LYS A 135 -16.17 10.66 -10.54
C LYS A 135 -17.48 10.22 -9.89
N GLU A 136 -17.47 9.05 -9.26
CA GLU A 136 -18.64 8.47 -8.60
C GLU A 136 -18.66 8.77 -7.10
N LYS A 137 -17.56 8.53 -6.42
CA LYS A 137 -17.39 8.69 -4.97
C LYS A 137 -15.94 9.02 -4.63
N PRO A 138 -15.66 9.66 -3.47
CA PRO A 138 -14.31 9.82 -2.96
C PRO A 138 -13.58 8.49 -2.87
N VAL A 139 -12.26 8.54 -3.05
CA VAL A 139 -11.39 7.36 -3.02
C VAL A 139 -10.40 7.45 -1.86
N ILE A 140 -10.27 6.35 -1.13
CA ILE A 140 -9.16 6.09 -0.21
C ILE A 140 -8.34 4.98 -0.86
N PHE A 141 -7.05 5.19 -1.09
CA PHE A 141 -6.19 4.10 -1.52
C PHE A 141 -4.96 3.96 -0.62
N CYS A 142 -4.51 2.74 -0.47
CA CYS A 142 -3.36 2.42 0.36
C CYS A 142 -2.54 1.28 -0.23
N GLY A 143 -1.32 1.18 0.21
CA GLY A 143 -0.46 0.05 -0.09
C GLY A 143 1.00 0.42 -0.25
N ASP A 144 1.76 -0.55 -0.74
CA ASP A 144 3.14 -0.36 -1.12
C ASP A 144 3.21 0.25 -2.52
N LEU A 145 3.54 1.54 -2.58
CA LEU A 145 3.66 2.28 -3.83
C LEU A 145 5.07 2.16 -4.44
N ASN A 146 5.99 1.43 -3.80
CA ASN A 146 7.35 1.23 -4.27
C ASN A 146 8.05 2.54 -4.67
N VAL A 147 7.76 3.64 -3.99
CA VAL A 147 8.40 4.95 -4.20
C VAL A 147 8.53 5.72 -2.90
N ALA A 148 9.71 6.24 -2.61
CA ALA A 148 9.93 7.31 -1.65
C ALA A 148 9.77 8.66 -2.40
N HIS A 149 8.80 9.50 -1.98
CA HIS A 149 8.43 10.69 -2.76
C HIS A 149 9.49 11.78 -2.72
N LYS A 150 9.88 12.19 -1.53
CA LYS A 150 10.83 13.29 -1.30
C LYS A 150 12.11 12.78 -0.63
N GLU A 151 13.15 13.62 -0.58
CA GLU A 151 14.41 13.27 0.08
C GLU A 151 14.23 12.95 1.59
N ILE A 152 13.23 13.52 2.23
CA ILE A 152 12.85 13.23 3.63
C ILE A 152 12.31 11.80 3.81
N ASP A 153 11.86 11.15 2.73
CA ASP A 153 11.20 9.84 2.78
C ASP A 153 12.17 8.66 2.72
N LEU A 154 13.49 8.91 2.68
CA LEU A 154 14.49 7.85 2.80
C LEU A 154 15.80 8.34 3.43
N LYS A 155 16.54 7.41 4.03
CA LYS A 155 17.76 7.73 4.80
C LYS A 155 18.90 8.28 3.95
N ASN A 156 19.10 7.77 2.73
CA ASN A 156 20.26 8.09 1.89
C ASN A 156 19.82 8.55 0.48
N PRO A 157 19.18 9.73 0.34
CA PRO A 157 18.60 10.15 -0.95
C PRO A 157 19.65 10.32 -2.06
N LYS A 158 20.82 10.91 -1.75
CA LYS A 158 21.85 11.21 -2.76
C LYS A 158 22.39 9.96 -3.47
N THR A 159 22.56 8.86 -2.74
CA THR A 159 23.09 7.61 -3.31
C THR A 159 22.02 6.74 -3.98
N ASN A 160 20.74 7.04 -3.76
CA ASN A 160 19.62 6.24 -4.25
C ASN A 160 18.85 6.86 -5.42
N ARG A 161 19.22 8.05 -5.89
CA ARG A 161 18.48 8.81 -6.92
C ARG A 161 18.31 8.08 -8.26
N LYS A 162 19.13 7.07 -8.53
CA LYS A 162 19.03 6.22 -9.74
C LYS A 162 18.63 4.79 -9.44
N ASN A 163 18.18 4.50 -8.22
CA ASN A 163 17.74 3.19 -7.82
C ASN A 163 16.21 3.09 -7.89
N ALA A 164 15.72 1.88 -8.14
CA ALA A 164 14.28 1.58 -8.09
C ALA A 164 13.67 2.07 -6.77
N GLY A 165 12.53 2.76 -6.86
CA GLY A 165 11.82 3.38 -5.74
C GLY A 165 12.24 4.82 -5.42
N PHE A 166 13.28 5.38 -6.10
CA PHE A 166 13.67 6.78 -5.90
C PHE A 166 14.19 7.47 -7.17
N THR A 167 13.87 6.94 -8.34
CA THR A 167 14.17 7.62 -9.62
C THR A 167 13.31 8.88 -9.75
N ASP A 168 13.78 9.84 -10.54
CA ASP A 168 13.05 11.07 -10.78
C ASP A 168 11.70 10.77 -11.46
N GLU A 169 11.65 9.76 -12.36
CA GLU A 169 10.46 9.32 -13.07
C GLU A 169 9.39 8.75 -12.11
N GLU A 170 9.79 7.87 -11.19
CA GLU A 170 8.87 7.29 -10.19
C GLU A 170 8.30 8.35 -9.26
N ARG A 171 9.15 9.26 -8.79
CA ARG A 171 8.77 10.38 -7.91
C ARG A 171 7.84 11.37 -8.62
N GLU A 172 8.08 11.65 -9.90
CA GLU A 172 7.22 12.52 -10.72
C GLU A 172 5.83 11.90 -10.89
N LYS A 173 5.72 10.58 -11.12
CA LYS A 173 4.43 9.89 -11.18
C LYS A 173 3.64 10.06 -9.88
N PHE A 174 4.26 9.88 -8.74
CA PHE A 174 3.58 10.09 -7.46
C PHE A 174 3.23 11.57 -7.23
N SER A 175 4.07 12.52 -7.65
CA SER A 175 3.72 13.95 -7.64
C SER A 175 2.45 14.21 -8.45
N LYS A 176 2.32 13.61 -9.65
CA LYS A 176 1.11 13.74 -10.48
C LYS A 176 -0.15 13.18 -9.79
N VAL A 177 -0.02 12.09 -9.05
CA VAL A 177 -1.14 11.56 -8.23
C VAL A 177 -1.60 12.62 -7.24
N LEU A 178 -0.69 13.21 -6.48
CA LEU A 178 -1.03 14.24 -5.47
C LEU A 178 -1.57 15.52 -6.13
N GLU A 179 -0.96 15.98 -7.21
CA GLU A 179 -1.42 17.17 -7.98
C GLU A 179 -2.81 16.96 -8.59
N SER A 180 -3.22 15.72 -8.82
CA SER A 180 -4.56 15.39 -9.35
C SER A 180 -5.68 15.48 -8.32
N GLY A 181 -5.38 15.80 -7.05
CA GLY A 181 -6.36 15.99 -5.97
C GLY A 181 -6.37 14.87 -4.93
N PHE A 182 -5.24 14.15 -4.76
CA PHE A 182 -5.04 13.22 -3.65
C PHE A 182 -4.10 13.79 -2.59
N ILE A 183 -4.31 13.40 -1.34
CA ILE A 183 -3.52 13.80 -0.16
C ILE A 183 -2.72 12.61 0.34
N ASP A 184 -1.40 12.73 0.47
CA ASP A 184 -0.56 11.85 1.28
C ASP A 184 -0.85 12.14 2.76
N THR A 185 -1.60 11.25 3.41
CA THR A 185 -2.15 11.51 4.74
C THR A 185 -1.06 11.65 5.81
N PHE A 186 0.03 10.89 5.72
CA PHE A 186 1.12 11.02 6.67
C PHE A 186 1.80 12.40 6.54
N ARG A 187 2.12 12.85 5.33
CA ARG A 187 2.73 14.17 5.12
C ARG A 187 1.76 15.33 5.35
N TYR A 188 0.47 15.09 5.29
CA TYR A 188 -0.54 16.08 5.70
C TYR A 188 -0.45 16.42 7.20
N PHE A 189 -0.32 15.39 8.06
CA PHE A 189 -0.19 15.59 9.51
C PHE A 189 1.24 15.91 9.94
N TYR A 190 2.23 15.31 9.29
CA TYR A 190 3.64 15.33 9.68
C TYR A 190 4.54 15.77 8.52
N PRO A 191 4.40 17.02 8.01
CA PRO A 191 5.09 17.46 6.78
C PRO A 191 6.60 17.42 6.89
N ASP A 192 7.14 17.70 8.07
CA ASP A 192 8.59 17.86 8.31
C ASP A 192 9.20 16.77 9.21
N GLN A 193 8.43 15.70 9.52
CA GLN A 193 8.94 14.65 10.39
C GLN A 193 9.92 13.75 9.64
N GLU A 194 11.18 13.81 10.02
CA GLU A 194 12.27 13.01 9.47
C GLU A 194 12.41 11.65 10.18
N GLY A 195 13.05 10.70 9.48
CA GLY A 195 13.48 9.45 10.09
C GLY A 195 12.36 8.43 10.35
N ILE A 196 11.17 8.67 9.82
CA ILE A 196 10.04 7.74 9.91
C ILE A 196 9.88 7.04 8.56
N TYR A 197 10.07 5.74 8.56
CA TYR A 197 10.08 4.89 7.37
C TYR A 197 9.14 3.70 7.56
N SER A 198 8.75 3.07 6.44
CA SER A 198 7.86 1.91 6.44
C SER A 198 8.54 0.62 5.96
N TRP A 199 9.69 0.73 5.31
CA TRP A 199 10.46 -0.39 4.77
C TRP A 199 11.96 -0.28 5.07
N TRP A 200 12.61 -1.43 5.34
CA TRP A 200 14.05 -1.57 5.54
C TRP A 200 14.54 -2.85 4.88
N SER A 201 15.60 -2.75 4.08
CA SER A 201 16.24 -3.95 3.53
C SER A 201 16.66 -4.92 4.64
N TYR A 202 16.50 -6.22 4.41
CA TYR A 202 17.07 -7.24 5.31
C TYR A 202 18.60 -7.23 5.38
N ARG A 203 19.25 -6.54 4.42
CA ARG A 203 20.71 -6.49 4.34
C ARG A 203 21.27 -5.43 5.29
N PHE A 204 22.51 -5.66 5.76
CA PHE A 204 23.32 -4.68 6.49
C PHE A 204 22.70 -4.16 7.79
N LYS A 205 21.77 -4.90 8.40
CA LYS A 205 21.04 -4.46 9.61
C LYS A 205 20.37 -3.09 9.41
N ALA A 206 19.73 -2.90 8.26
CA ALA A 206 19.18 -1.61 7.86
C ALA A 206 18.13 -1.10 8.86
N ARG A 207 17.26 -2.00 9.38
CA ARG A 207 16.22 -1.61 10.34
C ARG A 207 16.81 -1.18 11.70
N GLU A 208 17.83 -1.89 12.21
CA GLU A 208 18.53 -1.52 13.43
C GLU A 208 19.19 -0.12 13.33
N LYS A 209 19.70 0.22 12.14
CA LYS A 209 20.34 1.51 11.84
C LYS A 209 19.35 2.59 11.38
N ASN A 210 18.08 2.24 11.30
CA ASN A 210 17.04 3.04 10.69
C ASN A 210 17.40 3.58 9.28
N ALA A 211 18.06 2.75 8.47
CA ALA A 211 18.36 3.05 7.06
C ALA A 211 17.19 2.59 6.19
N GLY A 212 16.06 3.25 6.35
CA GLY A 212 14.78 2.87 5.77
C GLY A 212 14.29 3.84 4.69
N TRP A 213 13.13 3.46 4.12
CA TRP A 213 12.38 4.21 3.11
C TRP A 213 10.91 4.23 3.50
N ARG A 214 10.22 5.33 3.28
CA ARG A 214 8.77 5.42 3.38
C ARG A 214 8.18 5.19 1.98
N ILE A 215 7.67 4.00 1.76
CA ILE A 215 7.13 3.55 0.46
C ILE A 215 5.71 2.98 0.57
N ASP A 216 5.20 2.86 1.78
CA ASP A 216 3.81 2.47 2.07
C ASP A 216 3.01 3.71 2.45
N TYR A 217 1.81 3.86 1.89
CA TYR A 217 1.01 5.07 1.99
C TYR A 217 -0.47 4.78 2.26
N PHE A 218 -1.12 5.76 2.87
CA PHE A 218 -2.53 6.05 2.70
C PHE A 218 -2.67 7.39 1.97
N CYS A 219 -3.44 7.38 0.88
CA CYS A 219 -3.82 8.59 0.16
C CYS A 219 -5.34 8.66 0.05
N VAL A 220 -5.88 9.87 0.13
CA VAL A 220 -7.32 10.12 0.06
C VAL A 220 -7.64 11.22 -0.93
N SER A 221 -8.83 11.18 -1.54
CA SER A 221 -9.39 12.31 -2.31
C SER A 221 -9.41 13.58 -1.47
N GLU A 222 -9.09 14.74 -2.05
CA GLU A 222 -9.11 16.05 -1.38
C GLU A 222 -10.45 16.32 -0.69
N SER A 223 -11.57 15.81 -1.22
CA SER A 223 -12.91 15.94 -0.63
C SER A 223 -13.07 15.26 0.73
N LEU A 224 -12.15 14.37 1.11
CA LEU A 224 -12.12 13.71 2.43
C LEU A 224 -11.19 14.41 3.44
N LYS A 225 -10.56 15.51 3.06
CA LYS A 225 -9.57 16.21 3.89
C LYS A 225 -10.04 16.51 5.30
N ASP A 226 -11.25 17.05 5.42
CA ASP A 226 -11.84 17.44 6.71
C ASP A 226 -12.31 16.25 7.55
N LYS A 227 -12.22 15.03 7.00
CA LYS A 227 -12.53 13.78 7.68
C LYS A 227 -11.30 13.09 8.28
N LEU A 228 -10.10 13.54 7.95
CA LEU A 228 -8.85 12.99 8.43
C LEU A 228 -8.66 13.32 9.92
N GLU A 229 -8.28 12.31 10.72
CA GLU A 229 -8.06 12.44 12.16
C GLU A 229 -6.58 12.26 12.53
N ASP A 230 -5.91 11.22 12.00
CA ASP A 230 -4.48 10.97 12.22
C ASP A 230 -3.92 9.98 11.19
N ALA A 231 -2.60 9.92 11.06
CA ALA A 231 -1.88 8.93 10.27
C ALA A 231 -0.64 8.44 11.04
N LYS A 232 -0.40 7.10 11.04
CA LYS A 232 0.71 6.51 11.81
C LYS A 232 1.50 5.53 10.97
N ILE A 233 2.76 5.35 11.34
CA ILE A 233 3.65 4.32 10.81
C ILE A 233 4.17 3.52 12.00
N HIS A 234 3.79 2.24 12.09
CA HIS A 234 4.08 1.37 13.23
C HIS A 234 5.47 0.75 13.14
N THR A 235 6.50 1.57 13.28
CA THR A 235 7.90 1.14 13.13
C THR A 235 8.33 0.08 14.13
N GLU A 236 7.61 -0.06 15.25
CA GLU A 236 7.82 -1.06 16.32
C GLU A 236 7.26 -2.44 15.97
N ILE A 237 6.40 -2.56 14.96
CA ILE A 237 5.81 -3.84 14.55
C ILE A 237 6.73 -4.56 13.57
N PHE A 238 7.09 -5.79 13.92
CA PHE A 238 7.93 -6.70 13.13
C PHE A 238 7.10 -7.84 12.53
N GLY A 239 7.68 -8.59 11.62
CA GLY A 239 7.05 -9.73 10.93
C GLY A 239 7.31 -9.72 9.41
N SER A 240 7.57 -8.53 8.87
CA SER A 240 7.96 -8.27 7.48
C SER A 240 9.15 -7.31 7.46
N ASP A 241 9.74 -7.09 6.29
CA ASP A 241 10.67 -5.98 6.03
C ASP A 241 9.96 -4.62 5.89
N HIS A 242 8.63 -4.65 5.79
CA HIS A 242 7.77 -3.48 5.99
C HIS A 242 7.15 -3.49 7.39
N CYS A 243 6.71 -2.34 7.87
CA CYS A 243 5.81 -2.21 9.02
C CYS A 243 4.43 -1.73 8.55
N PRO A 244 3.37 -1.95 9.37
CA PRO A 244 2.04 -1.43 9.07
C PRO A 244 2.00 0.10 9.03
N VAL A 245 1.18 0.66 8.15
CA VAL A 245 0.78 2.07 8.16
C VAL A 245 -0.71 2.17 8.47
N GLU A 246 -1.11 3.23 9.18
CA GLU A 246 -2.46 3.45 9.70
C GLU A 246 -3.00 4.80 9.25
N LEU A 247 -4.29 4.82 8.97
CA LEU A 247 -5.09 6.02 8.79
C LEU A 247 -6.30 5.96 9.74
N ASP A 248 -6.46 7.00 10.56
CA ASP A 248 -7.68 7.27 11.32
C ASP A 248 -8.51 8.32 10.59
N ILE A 249 -9.77 7.98 10.26
CA ILE A 249 -10.67 8.82 9.46
C ILE A 249 -12.11 8.72 9.96
N CYS A 250 -12.85 9.82 9.96
CA CYS A 250 -14.27 9.89 10.34
C CYS A 250 -15.17 9.91 9.10
N LEU A 251 -15.69 8.75 8.69
CA LEU A 251 -16.59 8.56 7.55
C LEU A 251 -18.00 8.24 8.02
#